data_62423da3e7578c3355f84f9fcbc5304f
#
_entry.id   62423da3e7578c3355f84f9fcbc5304f
#
_cell.length_a   1.000
_cell.length_b   1.000
_cell.length_c   1.000
_cell.angle_alpha   90.00
_cell.angle_beta   90.00
_cell.angle_gamma   90.00
#
_symmetry.space_group_name_H-M   'P 1'
#
loop_
_entity.id
_entity.type
_entity.pdbx_description
1 polymer ?
#
loop_
_entity_poly.entity_id
_entity_poly.type
_entity_poly.pdbx_seq_one_letter_code
_entity_poly.pdbx_strand_id
1 'polypeptide(L)'
;LIGNLEKSVGAPLFVRRNGAIFPTHRAEAMHDDARDLLALIDRIEMHLKPRSDKLLSHIRIAATVSFMSEILPPLLAEVHKHHPKGSYSVTSHPVDEMTNAVAEGHVDFAFHTRPLQHANIVNILQCEVPQVCILRADHPLAAQERIELAQIDGHDVIWPSRRDPYFQYYRDLFSRNRLNSRNVLQSPYANFTIRMSGVLNALSFNNALFASIVCRSDDTLTWRPVDGIDARTKFYLSFPEVLSGTETQLLVQNSFTAVTAEAVSHLAWLNSDQAQ
;
A
#
# COMPACT_ATOMS: atom_id res chain seq x y z
N LEU A 1 25.43 -3.64 -31.48
CA LEU A 1 25.43 -3.69 -30.01
C LEU A 1 25.08 -5.09 -29.49
N ILE A 2 23.90 -5.64 -29.79
CA ILE A 2 23.44 -6.96 -29.30
C ILE A 2 24.41 -8.10 -29.72
N GLY A 3 24.83 -8.15 -30.98
CA GLY A 3 25.77 -9.17 -31.46
C GLY A 3 27.17 -9.11 -30.79
N ASN A 4 27.59 -7.94 -30.30
CA ASN A 4 28.83 -7.83 -29.53
C ASN A 4 28.64 -8.37 -28.11
N LEU A 5 27.46 -8.14 -27.50
CA LEU A 5 27.10 -8.69 -26.22
C LEU A 5 26.99 -10.23 -26.29
N GLU A 6 26.36 -10.76 -27.32
CA GLU A 6 26.27 -12.22 -27.54
C GLU A 6 27.64 -12.88 -27.70
N LYS A 7 28.58 -12.23 -28.40
CA LYS A 7 29.98 -12.67 -28.51
C LYS A 7 30.68 -12.63 -27.16
N SER A 8 30.45 -11.59 -26.35
CA SER A 8 31.05 -11.47 -25.02
C SER A 8 30.51 -12.52 -24.04
N VAL A 9 29.20 -12.78 -24.11
CA VAL A 9 28.52 -13.79 -23.27
C VAL A 9 28.77 -15.21 -23.77
N GLY A 10 29.22 -15.36 -25.00
CA GLY A 10 29.51 -16.69 -25.62
C GLY A 10 28.25 -17.48 -25.99
N ALA A 11 27.09 -16.83 -26.07
CA ALA A 11 25.81 -17.49 -26.37
C ALA A 11 24.80 -16.50 -26.99
N PRO A 12 23.90 -16.97 -27.87
CA PRO A 12 22.83 -16.16 -28.42
C PRO A 12 21.84 -15.73 -27.32
N LEU A 13 21.48 -14.45 -27.33
CA LEU A 13 20.45 -13.87 -26.44
C LEU A 13 19.12 -13.76 -27.14
N PHE A 14 19.10 -13.73 -28.49
CA PHE A 14 17.88 -13.66 -29.29
C PHE A 14 17.89 -14.73 -30.38
N VAL A 15 16.71 -15.28 -30.67
CA VAL A 15 16.47 -16.20 -31.78
C VAL A 15 15.40 -15.65 -32.71
N ARG A 16 15.58 -15.86 -34.01
CA ARG A 16 14.56 -15.55 -35.01
C ARG A 16 13.70 -16.78 -35.29
N ARG A 17 12.39 -16.62 -35.15
CA ARG A 17 11.40 -17.67 -35.52
C ARG A 17 10.27 -16.99 -36.28
N ASN A 18 9.92 -17.52 -37.45
CA ASN A 18 8.82 -17.02 -38.28
C ASN A 18 8.86 -15.50 -38.54
N GLY A 19 10.05 -14.94 -38.77
CA GLY A 19 10.22 -13.50 -39.02
C GLY A 19 10.20 -12.59 -37.78
N ALA A 20 9.90 -13.12 -36.62
CA ALA A 20 9.93 -12.42 -35.34
C ALA A 20 11.18 -12.75 -34.50
N ILE A 21 11.59 -11.83 -33.63
CA ILE A 21 12.72 -11.98 -32.72
C ILE A 21 12.19 -12.32 -31.32
N PHE A 22 12.70 -13.40 -30.75
CA PHE A 22 12.33 -13.85 -29.41
C PHE A 22 13.57 -13.90 -28.52
N PRO A 23 13.46 -13.53 -27.24
CA PRO A 23 14.54 -13.74 -26.28
C PRO A 23 14.80 -15.23 -26.05
N THR A 24 16.01 -15.59 -25.75
CA THR A 24 16.36 -16.93 -25.24
C THR A 24 16.14 -16.95 -23.72
N HIS A 25 16.04 -18.16 -23.13
CA HIS A 25 15.97 -18.30 -21.67
C HIS A 25 17.12 -17.60 -20.93
N ARG A 26 18.30 -17.51 -21.56
CA ARG A 26 19.43 -16.74 -20.99
C ARG A 26 19.17 -15.24 -21.03
N ALA A 27 18.58 -14.72 -22.09
CA ALA A 27 18.20 -13.31 -22.15
C ALA A 27 17.12 -12.96 -21.13
N GLU A 28 16.14 -13.85 -20.93
CA GLU A 28 15.11 -13.70 -19.91
C GLU A 28 15.71 -13.71 -18.50
N ALA A 29 16.62 -14.65 -18.21
CA ALA A 29 17.31 -14.72 -16.91
C ALA A 29 18.16 -13.47 -16.62
N MET A 30 18.80 -12.89 -17.65
CA MET A 30 19.62 -11.69 -17.51
C MET A 30 18.80 -10.39 -17.49
N HIS A 31 17.53 -10.43 -17.86
CA HIS A 31 16.72 -9.23 -18.03
C HIS A 31 16.53 -8.47 -16.73
N ASP A 32 16.27 -9.17 -15.64
CA ASP A 32 16.05 -8.56 -14.33
C ASP A 32 17.35 -7.98 -13.76
N ASP A 33 18.47 -8.73 -13.88
CA ASP A 33 19.79 -8.25 -13.49
C ASP A 33 20.22 -7.00 -14.29
N ALA A 34 19.93 -6.98 -15.61
CA ALA A 34 20.22 -5.82 -16.45
C ALA A 34 19.39 -4.59 -16.07
N ARG A 35 18.14 -4.80 -15.66
CA ARG A 35 17.26 -3.75 -15.17
C ARG A 35 17.76 -3.18 -13.85
N ASP A 36 18.19 -4.04 -12.92
CA ASP A 36 18.75 -3.64 -11.63
C ASP A 36 20.06 -2.84 -11.82
N LEU A 37 20.89 -3.25 -12.78
CA LEU A 37 22.11 -2.53 -13.13
C LEU A 37 21.81 -1.13 -13.69
N LEU A 38 20.82 -0.99 -14.56
CA LEU A 38 20.38 0.31 -15.07
C LEU A 38 19.85 1.21 -13.94
N ALA A 39 19.05 0.66 -13.04
CA ALA A 39 18.57 1.38 -11.86
C ALA A 39 19.73 1.83 -10.95
N LEU A 40 20.77 1.01 -10.80
CA LEU A 40 21.97 1.37 -10.06
C LEU A 40 22.74 2.52 -10.74
N ILE A 41 22.85 2.51 -12.07
CA ILE A 41 23.46 3.61 -12.83
C ILE A 41 22.67 4.91 -12.63
N ASP A 42 21.35 4.88 -12.76
CA ASP A 42 20.48 6.05 -12.52
C ASP A 42 20.72 6.63 -11.11
N ARG A 43 20.90 5.76 -10.09
CA ARG A 43 21.22 6.17 -8.71
C ARG A 43 22.60 6.82 -8.58
N ILE A 44 23.62 6.24 -9.20
CA ILE A 44 24.97 6.81 -9.22
C ILE A 44 24.92 8.20 -9.86
N GLU A 45 24.21 8.36 -10.99
CA GLU A 45 24.03 9.65 -11.63
C GLU A 45 23.34 10.67 -10.73
N MET A 46 22.33 10.25 -9.95
CA MET A 46 21.66 11.12 -8.99
C MET A 46 22.57 11.56 -7.83
N HIS A 47 23.43 10.67 -7.33
CA HIS A 47 24.43 11.05 -6.33
C HIS A 47 25.45 12.06 -6.85
N LEU A 48 25.78 11.97 -8.13
CA LEU A 48 26.74 12.87 -8.80
C LEU A 48 26.11 14.20 -9.25
N LYS A 49 24.79 14.20 -9.54
CA LYS A 49 24.02 15.35 -10.01
C LYS A 49 22.73 15.49 -9.18
N PRO A 50 22.79 16.12 -7.99
CA PRO A 50 21.69 16.12 -7.02
C PRO A 50 20.39 16.84 -7.44
N ARG A 51 20.22 17.24 -8.67
CA ARG A 51 18.96 17.73 -9.28
C ARG A 51 18.91 17.27 -10.73
N SER A 52 18.64 16.00 -10.94
CA SER A 52 18.31 15.50 -12.28
C SER A 52 16.84 15.82 -12.57
N ASP A 53 16.59 16.68 -13.57
CA ASP A 53 15.25 16.92 -14.13
C ASP A 53 14.76 15.72 -14.96
N LYS A 54 15.24 14.51 -14.65
CA LYS A 54 14.96 13.30 -15.40
C LYS A 54 14.22 12.29 -14.51
N LEU A 55 13.09 11.81 -15.01
CA LEU A 55 12.35 10.72 -14.38
C LEU A 55 13.18 9.43 -14.40
N LEU A 56 13.14 8.66 -13.30
CA LEU A 56 13.73 7.33 -13.24
C LEU A 56 13.13 6.42 -14.31
N SER A 57 13.97 5.74 -15.08
CA SER A 57 13.53 4.79 -16.11
C SER A 57 12.85 3.55 -15.50
N HIS A 58 13.25 3.19 -14.29
CA HIS A 58 12.68 2.11 -13.50
C HIS A 58 12.47 2.55 -12.06
N ILE A 59 11.24 2.38 -11.54
CA ILE A 59 10.86 2.74 -10.17
C ILE A 59 10.59 1.47 -9.37
N ARG A 60 11.32 1.29 -8.26
CA ARG A 60 11.20 0.14 -7.35
C ARG A 60 10.38 0.54 -6.13
N ILE A 61 9.32 -0.19 -5.90
CA ILE A 61 8.33 0.12 -4.88
C ILE A 61 8.21 -1.02 -3.88
N ALA A 62 8.27 -0.70 -2.60
CA ALA A 62 7.85 -1.59 -1.52
C ALA A 62 6.51 -1.13 -0.95
N ALA A 63 5.63 -2.07 -0.66
CA ALA A 63 4.36 -1.77 -0.02
C ALA A 63 3.88 -2.92 0.86
N THR A 64 3.00 -2.65 1.82
CA THR A 64 2.24 -3.71 2.46
C THR A 64 1.21 -4.28 1.50
N VAL A 65 0.76 -5.53 1.74
CA VAL A 65 -0.18 -6.22 0.83
C VAL A 65 -1.43 -5.40 0.53
N SER A 66 -2.00 -4.72 1.53
CA SER A 66 -3.21 -3.91 1.34
C SER A 66 -2.95 -2.65 0.48
N PHE A 67 -1.77 -2.03 0.60
CA PHE A 67 -1.38 -0.95 -0.31
C PHE A 67 -1.21 -1.45 -1.74
N MET A 68 -0.58 -2.63 -1.91
CA MET A 68 -0.40 -3.24 -3.24
C MET A 68 -1.72 -3.50 -3.94
N SER A 69 -2.73 -3.98 -3.20
CA SER A 69 -4.02 -4.34 -3.78
C SER A 69 -4.91 -3.15 -4.05
N GLU A 70 -4.94 -2.16 -3.14
CA GLU A 70 -5.98 -1.15 -3.14
C GLU A 70 -5.48 0.24 -3.59
N ILE A 71 -4.24 0.60 -3.28
CA ILE A 71 -3.70 1.94 -3.52
C ILE A 71 -2.76 1.99 -4.73
N LEU A 72 -1.85 1.02 -4.86
CA LEU A 72 -0.86 1.07 -5.93
C LEU A 72 -1.44 0.97 -7.34
N PRO A 73 -2.49 0.18 -7.64
CA PRO A 73 -3.02 0.14 -9.00
C PRO A 73 -3.49 1.51 -9.52
N PRO A 74 -4.37 2.27 -8.85
CA PRO A 74 -4.74 3.61 -9.29
C PRO A 74 -3.56 4.60 -9.24
N LEU A 75 -2.65 4.49 -8.26
CA LEU A 75 -1.46 5.34 -8.17
C LEU A 75 -0.54 5.12 -9.38
N LEU A 76 -0.22 3.88 -9.71
CA LEU A 76 0.64 3.56 -10.85
C LEU A 76 -0.03 3.91 -12.19
N ALA A 77 -1.35 3.80 -12.28
CA ALA A 77 -2.07 4.27 -13.45
C ALA A 77 -1.87 5.79 -13.65
N GLU A 78 -1.91 6.57 -12.56
CA GLU A 78 -1.67 8.01 -12.61
C GLU A 78 -0.20 8.35 -12.94
N VAL A 79 0.75 7.68 -12.29
CA VAL A 79 2.18 7.84 -12.60
C VAL A 79 2.45 7.49 -14.07
N HIS A 80 1.87 6.40 -14.58
CA HIS A 80 2.10 5.94 -15.95
C HIS A 80 1.58 6.91 -17.03
N LYS A 81 0.51 7.65 -16.76
CA LYS A 81 0.03 8.71 -17.66
C LYS A 81 1.10 9.78 -17.92
N HIS A 82 1.87 10.13 -16.90
CA HIS A 82 2.92 11.16 -16.97
C HIS A 82 4.29 10.57 -17.32
N HIS A 83 4.46 9.27 -17.15
CA HIS A 83 5.70 8.54 -17.43
C HIS A 83 5.45 7.24 -18.21
N PRO A 84 4.95 7.30 -19.46
CA PRO A 84 4.51 6.13 -20.24
C PRO A 84 5.65 5.18 -20.64
N LYS A 85 6.90 5.62 -20.54
CA LYS A 85 8.10 4.79 -20.81
C LYS A 85 8.71 4.22 -19.53
N GLY A 86 8.20 4.60 -18.38
CA GLY A 86 8.64 4.09 -17.09
C GLY A 86 8.27 2.62 -16.91
N SER A 87 9.10 1.90 -16.16
CA SER A 87 8.84 0.54 -15.73
C SER A 87 8.82 0.49 -14.19
N TYR A 88 8.13 -0.49 -13.63
CA TYR A 88 7.89 -0.56 -12.20
C TYR A 88 8.15 -1.99 -11.70
N SER A 89 8.82 -2.12 -10.57
CA SER A 89 8.82 -3.35 -9.78
C SER A 89 8.16 -3.09 -8.44
N VAL A 90 7.29 -4.00 -8.01
CA VAL A 90 6.57 -3.88 -6.74
C VAL A 90 6.81 -5.13 -5.92
N THR A 91 7.28 -4.93 -4.69
CA THR A 91 7.53 -6.02 -3.73
C THR A 91 6.75 -5.79 -2.45
N SER A 92 6.29 -6.89 -1.83
CA SER A 92 5.63 -6.80 -0.53
C SER A 92 6.63 -7.07 0.58
N HIS A 93 6.71 -6.14 1.52
CA HIS A 93 7.52 -6.27 2.72
C HIS A 93 6.72 -5.90 3.97
N PRO A 94 6.96 -6.57 5.10
CA PRO A 94 6.60 -6.03 6.41
C PRO A 94 7.29 -4.67 6.62
N VAL A 95 6.62 -3.76 7.33
CA VAL A 95 7.16 -2.39 7.54
C VAL A 95 8.56 -2.41 8.16
N ASP A 96 8.84 -3.37 9.04
CA ASP A 96 10.16 -3.49 9.70
C ASP A 96 11.30 -3.80 8.72
N GLU A 97 11.01 -4.51 7.62
CA GLU A 97 11.99 -4.85 6.58
C GLU A 97 12.15 -3.73 5.54
N MET A 98 11.14 -2.86 5.38
CA MET A 98 11.19 -1.76 4.41
C MET A 98 12.29 -0.75 4.72
N THR A 99 12.61 -0.53 6.01
CA THR A 99 13.65 0.42 6.42
C THR A 99 15.00 0.10 5.77
N ASN A 100 15.43 -1.15 5.87
CA ASN A 100 16.70 -1.57 5.27
C ASN A 100 16.64 -1.51 3.73
N ALA A 101 15.54 -1.96 3.13
CA ALA A 101 15.39 -1.96 1.68
C ALA A 101 15.44 -0.53 1.09
N VAL A 102 14.87 0.48 1.77
CA VAL A 102 14.96 1.89 1.37
C VAL A 102 16.35 2.46 1.66
N ALA A 103 16.90 2.22 2.86
CA ALA A 103 18.20 2.75 3.27
C ALA A 103 19.35 2.23 2.39
N GLU A 104 19.32 0.96 2.03
CA GLU A 104 20.31 0.30 1.15
C GLU A 104 20.03 0.60 -0.33
N GLY A 105 18.90 1.25 -0.63
CA GLY A 105 18.50 1.65 -1.96
C GLY A 105 18.09 0.48 -2.86
N HIS A 106 17.61 -0.60 -2.30
CA HIS A 106 16.94 -1.66 -3.04
C HIS A 106 15.52 -1.24 -3.47
N VAL A 107 14.95 -0.23 -2.80
CA VAL A 107 13.63 0.36 -3.02
C VAL A 107 13.76 1.87 -3.14
N ASP A 108 13.06 2.46 -4.11
CA ASP A 108 13.01 3.90 -4.31
C ASP A 108 11.89 4.56 -3.52
N PHE A 109 10.73 3.90 -3.43
CA PHE A 109 9.55 4.39 -2.69
C PHE A 109 8.91 3.27 -1.86
N ALA A 110 8.55 3.58 -0.62
CA ALA A 110 7.84 2.68 0.27
C ALA A 110 6.51 3.27 0.72
N PHE A 111 5.43 2.46 0.69
CA PHE A 111 4.08 2.83 1.11
C PHE A 111 3.65 1.97 2.31
N HIS A 112 3.39 2.62 3.45
CA HIS A 112 3.19 1.95 4.72
C HIS A 112 2.44 2.81 5.74
N THR A 113 2.24 2.29 6.96
CA THR A 113 1.41 2.90 8.02
C THR A 113 2.20 3.40 9.23
N ARG A 114 3.53 3.29 9.24
CA ARG A 114 4.43 3.75 10.32
C ARG A 114 5.68 4.38 9.70
N PRO A 115 6.20 5.49 10.22
CA PRO A 115 7.42 6.08 9.68
C PRO A 115 8.62 5.12 9.80
N LEU A 116 9.43 5.03 8.76
CA LEU A 116 10.68 4.26 8.73
C LEU A 116 11.76 5.02 9.51
N GLN A 117 12.42 4.33 10.44
CA GLN A 117 13.38 4.95 11.37
C GLN A 117 14.81 4.84 10.84
N HIS A 118 15.24 5.79 10.01
CA HIS A 118 16.59 5.87 9.48
C HIS A 118 16.94 7.32 9.10
N ALA A 119 18.19 7.74 9.34
CA ALA A 119 18.63 9.13 9.15
C ALA A 119 18.51 9.63 7.70
N ASN A 120 18.69 8.74 6.71
CA ASN A 120 18.70 9.09 5.29
C ASN A 120 17.36 8.78 4.60
N ILE A 121 16.28 8.58 5.37
CA ILE A 121 14.95 8.32 4.84
C ILE A 121 14.04 9.50 5.16
N VAL A 122 13.43 10.04 4.14
CA VAL A 122 12.35 11.02 4.25
C VAL A 122 11.03 10.29 4.39
N ASN A 123 10.23 10.65 5.40
CA ASN A 123 8.88 10.14 5.61
C ASN A 123 7.87 11.28 5.42
N ILE A 124 6.99 11.15 4.46
CA ILE A 124 5.90 12.11 4.23
C ILE A 124 4.60 11.50 4.73
N LEU A 125 4.00 12.11 5.76
CA LEU A 125 2.64 11.77 6.18
C LEU A 125 1.65 12.26 5.12
N GLN A 126 0.97 11.31 4.46
CA GLN A 126 0.03 11.62 3.39
C GLN A 126 -1.37 11.93 3.92
N CYS A 127 -1.88 11.07 4.76
CA CYS A 127 -3.19 11.26 5.41
C CYS A 127 -3.29 10.43 6.70
N GLU A 128 -4.30 10.73 7.48
CA GLU A 128 -4.67 10.01 8.68
C GLU A 128 -6.18 9.78 8.67
N VAL A 129 -6.61 8.51 8.81
CA VAL A 129 -8.02 8.12 8.74
C VAL A 129 -8.42 7.28 9.95
N PRO A 130 -9.68 7.35 10.42
CA PRO A 130 -10.14 6.58 11.56
C PRO A 130 -10.26 5.10 11.24
N GLN A 131 -10.35 4.31 12.31
CA GLN A 131 -10.81 2.92 12.24
C GLN A 131 -12.34 2.92 12.18
N VAL A 132 -12.90 1.99 11.40
CA VAL A 132 -14.34 1.79 11.22
C VAL A 132 -14.71 0.32 11.37
N CYS A 133 -15.97 0.04 11.66
CA CYS A 133 -16.53 -1.31 11.64
C CYS A 133 -16.99 -1.65 10.22
N ILE A 134 -16.57 -2.80 9.71
CA ILE A 134 -17.01 -3.36 8.43
C ILE A 134 -17.94 -4.53 8.73
N LEU A 135 -19.04 -4.59 8.00
CA LEU A 135 -20.12 -5.55 8.19
C LEU A 135 -20.87 -5.78 6.87
N ARG A 136 -21.73 -6.78 6.83
CA ARG A 136 -22.63 -7.00 5.70
C ARG A 136 -23.59 -5.82 5.54
N ALA A 137 -23.96 -5.51 4.31
CA ALA A 137 -24.90 -4.43 4.01
C ALA A 137 -26.33 -4.71 4.55
N ASP A 138 -26.70 -5.98 4.69
CA ASP A 138 -27.98 -6.43 5.27
C ASP A 138 -27.94 -6.66 6.80
N HIS A 139 -26.81 -6.41 7.46
CA HIS A 139 -26.67 -6.53 8.89
C HIS A 139 -27.52 -5.46 9.62
N PRO A 140 -28.21 -5.77 10.75
CA PRO A 140 -29.03 -4.78 11.47
C PRO A 140 -28.29 -3.48 11.83
N LEU A 141 -27.03 -3.56 12.21
CA LEU A 141 -26.21 -2.40 12.54
C LEU A 141 -25.88 -1.54 11.29
N ALA A 142 -26.00 -2.07 10.09
CA ALA A 142 -25.76 -1.33 8.85
C ALA A 142 -26.82 -0.26 8.57
N ALA A 143 -28.01 -0.38 9.16
CA ALA A 143 -29.08 0.61 9.03
C ALA A 143 -28.79 1.91 9.81
N GLN A 144 -27.83 1.91 10.72
CA GLN A 144 -27.45 3.06 11.54
C GLN A 144 -26.38 3.89 10.82
N GLU A 145 -26.34 5.18 11.06
CA GLU A 145 -25.25 6.05 10.57
C GLU A 145 -23.96 5.81 11.35
N ARG A 146 -24.07 5.53 12.65
CA ARG A 146 -22.96 5.25 13.58
C ARG A 146 -23.36 4.08 14.48
N ILE A 147 -22.39 3.28 14.91
CA ILE A 147 -22.58 2.15 15.83
C ILE A 147 -22.07 2.58 17.20
N GLU A 148 -22.88 2.41 18.24
CA GLU A 148 -22.41 2.52 19.61
C GLU A 148 -21.54 1.29 19.96
N LEU A 149 -20.43 1.49 20.66
CA LEU A 149 -19.50 0.42 21.01
C LEU A 149 -20.19 -0.75 21.73
N ALA A 150 -21.17 -0.46 22.60
CA ALA A 150 -21.94 -1.48 23.33
C ALA A 150 -22.75 -2.41 22.41
N GLN A 151 -23.14 -1.96 21.22
CA GLN A 151 -23.90 -2.76 20.26
C GLN A 151 -23.06 -3.87 19.59
N ILE A 152 -21.75 -3.85 19.77
CA ILE A 152 -20.82 -4.89 19.27
C ILE A 152 -20.89 -6.14 20.17
N ASP A 153 -21.40 -6.00 21.39
CA ASP A 153 -21.51 -7.12 22.34
C ASP A 153 -22.30 -8.28 21.75
N GLY A 154 -21.82 -9.50 21.96
CA GLY A 154 -22.44 -10.73 21.47
C GLY A 154 -22.25 -11.04 19.99
N HIS A 155 -21.64 -10.15 19.22
CA HIS A 155 -21.35 -10.41 17.79
C HIS A 155 -20.05 -11.19 17.58
N ASP A 156 -20.03 -11.95 16.49
CA ASP A 156 -18.80 -12.55 15.95
C ASP A 156 -17.89 -11.45 15.38
N VAL A 157 -16.60 -11.54 15.68
CA VAL A 157 -15.63 -10.54 15.29
C VAL A 157 -14.42 -11.18 14.60
N ILE A 158 -13.93 -10.53 13.55
CA ILE A 158 -12.67 -10.85 12.89
C ILE A 158 -11.60 -9.91 13.46
N TRP A 159 -10.57 -10.50 14.06
CA TRP A 159 -9.51 -9.73 14.71
C TRP A 159 -8.32 -9.53 13.78
N PRO A 160 -7.60 -8.40 13.89
CA PRO A 160 -6.27 -8.26 13.29
C PRO A 160 -5.31 -9.28 13.90
N SER A 161 -4.18 -9.53 13.23
CA SER A 161 -3.17 -10.45 13.78
C SER A 161 -2.57 -9.90 15.07
N ARG A 162 -2.02 -10.79 15.91
CA ARG A 162 -1.36 -10.38 17.18
C ARG A 162 -0.17 -9.44 17.01
N ARG A 163 0.43 -9.41 15.80
CA ARG A 163 1.53 -8.50 15.46
C ARG A 163 1.04 -7.15 14.94
N ASP A 164 -0.27 -7.01 14.68
CA ASP A 164 -0.87 -5.75 14.25
C ASP A 164 -0.92 -4.79 15.45
N PRO A 165 -0.55 -3.51 15.29
CA PRO A 165 -0.59 -2.52 16.37
C PRO A 165 -2.01 -2.32 16.94
N TYR A 166 -3.06 -2.56 16.15
CA TYR A 166 -4.45 -2.43 16.60
C TYR A 166 -4.96 -3.63 17.39
N PHE A 167 -4.28 -4.79 17.35
CA PHE A 167 -4.71 -5.96 18.12
C PHE A 167 -4.81 -5.66 19.62
N GLN A 168 -3.75 -5.06 20.19
CA GLN A 168 -3.74 -4.71 21.61
C GLN A 168 -4.77 -3.63 21.92
N TYR A 169 -4.89 -2.62 21.05
CA TYR A 169 -5.88 -1.55 21.19
C TYR A 169 -7.31 -2.13 21.30
N TYR A 170 -7.73 -2.96 20.36
CA TYR A 170 -9.07 -3.56 20.40
C TYR A 170 -9.27 -4.50 21.58
N ARG A 171 -8.25 -5.30 21.93
CA ARG A 171 -8.33 -6.18 23.10
C ARG A 171 -8.59 -5.40 24.38
N ASP A 172 -7.89 -4.29 24.57
CA ASP A 172 -8.02 -3.45 25.77
C ASP A 172 -9.35 -2.69 25.75
N LEU A 173 -9.79 -2.22 24.59
CA LEU A 173 -11.09 -1.57 24.40
C LEU A 173 -12.26 -2.52 24.76
N PHE A 174 -12.26 -3.73 24.22
CA PHE A 174 -13.29 -4.73 24.48
C PHE A 174 -13.29 -5.16 25.94
N SER A 175 -12.11 -5.39 26.52
CA SER A 175 -11.97 -5.77 27.93
C SER A 175 -12.52 -4.69 28.87
N ARG A 176 -12.13 -3.42 28.65
CA ARG A 176 -12.58 -2.29 29.49
C ARG A 176 -14.09 -2.09 29.43
N ASN A 177 -14.71 -2.33 28.27
CA ASN A 177 -16.14 -2.19 28.07
C ASN A 177 -16.92 -3.49 28.30
N ARG A 178 -16.24 -4.57 28.75
CA ARG A 178 -16.84 -5.88 29.04
C ARG A 178 -17.60 -6.49 27.86
N LEU A 179 -17.12 -6.25 26.63
CA LEU A 179 -17.75 -6.79 25.45
C LEU A 179 -17.38 -8.27 25.27
N ASN A 180 -18.39 -9.10 25.11
CA ASN A 180 -18.27 -10.52 24.83
C ASN A 180 -18.43 -10.74 23.33
N SER A 181 -17.31 -10.93 22.63
CA SER A 181 -17.29 -11.24 21.21
C SER A 181 -16.53 -12.54 20.96
N ARG A 182 -17.04 -13.33 20.04
CA ARG A 182 -16.32 -14.53 19.60
C ARG A 182 -15.39 -14.16 18.44
N ASN A 183 -14.08 -14.42 18.62
CA ASN A 183 -13.14 -14.30 17.51
C ASN A 183 -13.31 -15.50 16.57
N VAL A 184 -13.81 -15.26 15.36
CA VAL A 184 -14.08 -16.29 14.36
C VAL A 184 -12.97 -16.42 13.32
N LEU A 185 -12.15 -15.39 13.16
CA LEU A 185 -11.01 -15.38 12.24
C LEU A 185 -9.97 -14.36 12.72
N GLN A 186 -8.70 -14.65 12.47
CA GLN A 186 -7.60 -13.72 12.68
C GLN A 186 -6.67 -13.71 11.46
N SER A 187 -6.34 -12.52 10.93
CA SER A 187 -5.45 -12.39 9.78
C SER A 187 -4.67 -11.07 9.83
N PRO A 188 -3.43 -11.04 9.29
CA PRO A 188 -2.66 -9.80 9.13
C PRO A 188 -3.05 -8.99 7.88
N TYR A 189 -3.94 -9.50 7.03
CA TYR A 189 -4.27 -8.91 5.74
C TYR A 189 -5.61 -8.17 5.81
N ALA A 190 -5.56 -6.84 5.80
CA ALA A 190 -6.72 -5.97 5.95
C ALA A 190 -7.83 -6.24 4.92
N ASN A 191 -7.50 -6.24 3.64
CA ASN A 191 -8.46 -6.50 2.56
C ASN A 191 -9.10 -7.90 2.64
N PHE A 192 -8.35 -8.92 3.09
CA PHE A 192 -8.88 -10.24 3.34
C PHE A 192 -9.89 -10.23 4.51
N THR A 193 -9.54 -9.61 5.65
CA THR A 193 -10.45 -9.52 6.80
C THR A 193 -11.72 -8.75 6.47
N ILE A 194 -11.63 -7.67 5.69
CA ILE A 194 -12.79 -6.90 5.22
C ILE A 194 -13.74 -7.79 4.41
N ARG A 195 -13.24 -8.54 3.43
CA ARG A 195 -14.08 -9.43 2.60
C ARG A 195 -14.67 -10.59 3.40
N MET A 196 -13.91 -11.11 4.36
CA MET A 196 -14.40 -12.20 5.24
C MET A 196 -15.53 -11.77 6.16
N SER A 197 -15.73 -10.46 6.42
CA SER A 197 -16.90 -9.97 7.14
C SER A 197 -18.22 -10.34 6.43
N GLY A 198 -18.24 -10.25 5.09
CA GLY A 198 -19.38 -10.69 4.30
C GLY A 198 -19.60 -12.21 4.34
N VAL A 199 -18.52 -12.97 4.20
CA VAL A 199 -18.56 -14.44 4.13
C VAL A 199 -18.99 -15.06 5.46
N LEU A 200 -18.46 -14.57 6.58
CA LEU A 200 -18.70 -15.12 7.91
C LEU A 200 -19.85 -14.42 8.65
N ASN A 201 -20.45 -13.39 8.06
CA ASN A 201 -21.42 -12.50 8.74
C ASN A 201 -20.89 -12.02 10.11
N ALA A 202 -19.64 -11.57 10.12
CA ALA A 202 -18.92 -11.13 11.31
C ALA A 202 -18.47 -9.69 11.18
N LEU A 203 -18.32 -8.99 12.28
CA LEU A 203 -17.79 -7.62 12.31
C LEU A 203 -16.28 -7.64 12.17
N SER A 204 -15.70 -6.74 11.38
CA SER A 204 -14.27 -6.51 11.39
C SER A 204 -13.96 -5.02 11.53
N PHE A 205 -12.73 -4.70 11.96
CA PHE A 205 -12.30 -3.32 12.15
C PHE A 205 -11.09 -3.05 11.27
N ASN A 206 -11.18 -1.97 10.52
CA ASN A 206 -10.08 -1.54 9.66
C ASN A 206 -10.11 -0.03 9.44
N ASN A 207 -9.07 0.53 8.84
CA ASN A 207 -9.08 1.95 8.50
C ASN A 207 -10.12 2.27 7.43
N ALA A 208 -10.70 3.46 7.53
CA ALA A 208 -11.79 3.90 6.67
C ALA A 208 -11.39 3.98 5.19
N LEU A 209 -10.10 4.19 4.86
CA LEU A 209 -9.61 4.25 3.49
C LEU A 209 -9.75 2.90 2.79
N PHE A 210 -9.21 1.83 3.35
CA PHE A 210 -9.34 0.48 2.77
C PHE A 210 -10.79 -0.01 2.81
N ALA A 211 -11.51 0.25 3.91
CA ALA A 211 -12.93 -0.08 4.00
C ALA A 211 -13.73 0.57 2.86
N SER A 212 -13.54 1.86 2.59
CA SER A 212 -14.26 2.57 1.53
C SER A 212 -13.93 2.04 0.13
N ILE A 213 -12.67 1.69 -0.15
CA ILE A 213 -12.26 1.16 -1.45
C ILE A 213 -12.86 -0.24 -1.66
N VAL A 214 -12.74 -1.13 -0.68
CA VAL A 214 -13.24 -2.52 -0.80
C VAL A 214 -14.76 -2.55 -0.88
N CYS A 215 -15.47 -1.81 -0.02
CA CYS A 215 -16.95 -1.78 -0.03
C CYS A 215 -17.53 -1.12 -1.29
N ARG A 216 -16.79 -0.24 -1.98
CA ARG A 216 -17.23 0.25 -3.30
C ARG A 216 -17.21 -0.81 -4.39
N SER A 217 -16.36 -1.82 -4.26
CA SER A 217 -16.24 -2.92 -5.23
C SER A 217 -17.07 -4.14 -4.85
N ASP A 218 -17.77 -4.11 -3.72
CA ASP A 218 -18.55 -5.23 -3.17
C ASP A 218 -19.78 -4.72 -2.44
N ASP A 219 -20.92 -4.68 -3.13
CA ASP A 219 -22.22 -4.19 -2.63
C ASP A 219 -22.76 -5.02 -1.45
N THR A 220 -22.21 -6.18 -1.18
CA THR A 220 -22.59 -7.01 -0.02
C THR A 220 -22.01 -6.51 1.29
N LEU A 221 -21.05 -5.59 1.21
CA LEU A 221 -20.33 -5.00 2.34
C LEU A 221 -20.65 -3.53 2.52
N THR A 222 -20.63 -3.09 3.77
CA THR A 222 -20.64 -1.68 4.12
C THR A 222 -19.74 -1.43 5.33
N TRP A 223 -19.57 -0.19 5.70
CA TRP A 223 -18.83 0.19 6.91
C TRP A 223 -19.55 1.30 7.66
N ARG A 224 -19.33 1.37 8.96
CA ARG A 224 -19.88 2.39 9.85
C ARG A 224 -18.81 2.85 10.85
N PRO A 225 -18.79 4.13 11.19
CA PRO A 225 -18.02 4.60 12.34
C PRO A 225 -18.56 3.98 13.62
N VAL A 226 -17.68 3.84 14.61
CA VAL A 226 -18.06 3.31 15.92
C VAL A 226 -17.68 4.33 16.98
N ASP A 227 -18.64 4.73 17.79
CA ASP A 227 -18.39 5.65 18.89
C ASP A 227 -17.54 4.97 19.96
N GLY A 228 -16.51 5.66 20.41
CA GLY A 228 -15.54 5.13 21.36
C GLY A 228 -14.34 4.38 20.71
N ILE A 229 -14.25 4.33 19.37
CA ILE A 229 -13.04 3.93 18.66
C ILE A 229 -12.28 5.17 18.19
N ASP A 230 -11.23 5.55 18.92
CA ASP A 230 -10.41 6.74 18.62
C ASP A 230 -9.16 6.42 17.80
N ALA A 231 -8.92 5.14 17.50
CA ALA A 231 -7.75 4.70 16.75
C ALA A 231 -7.77 5.21 15.31
N ARG A 232 -6.62 5.70 14.85
CA ARG A 232 -6.45 6.25 13.50
C ARG A 232 -5.23 5.62 12.82
N THR A 233 -5.31 5.38 11.53
CA THR A 233 -4.20 4.89 10.71
C THR A 233 -3.58 6.03 9.95
N LYS A 234 -2.26 6.15 10.07
CA LYS A 234 -1.43 7.07 9.29
C LYS A 234 -0.89 6.39 8.05
N PHE A 235 -0.92 7.09 6.94
CA PHE A 235 -0.40 6.61 5.66
C PHE A 235 0.83 7.43 5.27
N TYR A 236 1.93 6.74 5.00
CA TYR A 236 3.21 7.36 4.68
C TYR A 236 3.71 6.96 3.30
N LEU A 237 4.33 7.92 2.64
CA LEU A 237 5.29 7.73 1.56
C LEU A 237 6.68 7.93 2.12
N SER A 238 7.56 6.94 1.95
CA SER A 238 8.97 7.06 2.36
C SER A 238 9.91 6.75 1.20
N PHE A 239 11.04 7.47 1.17
CA PHE A 239 12.05 7.34 0.12
C PHE A 239 13.41 7.81 0.64
N PRO A 240 14.55 7.41 -0.01
CA PRO A 240 15.86 7.92 0.33
C PRO A 240 15.95 9.44 0.13
N GLU A 241 16.63 10.15 1.03
CA GLU A 241 16.77 11.61 0.98
C GLU A 241 17.33 12.12 -0.37
N VAL A 242 18.17 11.33 -1.05
CA VAL A 242 18.72 11.66 -2.38
C VAL A 242 17.63 11.88 -3.45
N LEU A 243 16.44 11.29 -3.28
CA LEU A 243 15.30 11.49 -4.18
C LEU A 243 14.51 12.76 -3.88
N SER A 244 14.79 13.44 -2.76
CA SER A 244 14.03 14.62 -2.34
C SER A 244 14.11 15.76 -3.35
N GLY A 245 12.95 16.23 -3.80
CA GLY A 245 12.81 17.31 -4.79
C GLY A 245 13.08 16.89 -6.25
N THR A 246 13.26 15.59 -6.54
CA THR A 246 13.37 15.10 -7.92
C THR A 246 11.99 15.05 -8.59
N GLU A 247 11.96 15.14 -9.94
CA GLU A 247 10.70 14.99 -10.71
C GLU A 247 9.99 13.67 -10.39
N THR A 248 10.73 12.57 -10.23
CA THR A 248 10.15 11.26 -9.89
C THR A 248 9.47 11.29 -8.53
N GLN A 249 10.13 11.88 -7.51
CA GLN A 249 9.56 11.97 -6.16
C GLN A 249 8.29 12.81 -6.17
N LEU A 250 8.32 13.98 -6.84
CA LEU A 250 7.16 14.86 -6.93
C LEU A 250 5.99 14.19 -7.68
N LEU A 251 6.28 13.49 -8.78
CA LEU A 251 5.27 12.75 -9.54
C LEU A 251 4.60 11.67 -8.67
N VAL A 252 5.38 10.83 -8.00
CA VAL A 252 4.87 9.75 -7.14
C VAL A 252 4.07 10.33 -5.96
N GLN A 253 4.56 11.38 -5.32
CA GLN A 253 3.88 12.04 -4.20
C GLN A 253 2.55 12.66 -4.64
N ASN A 254 2.52 13.40 -5.76
CA ASN A 254 1.32 14.04 -6.27
C ASN A 254 0.27 13.00 -6.68
N SER A 255 0.70 11.90 -7.32
CA SER A 255 -0.18 10.79 -7.67
C SER A 255 -0.77 10.11 -6.41
N PHE A 256 0.05 9.93 -5.37
CA PHE A 256 -0.43 9.38 -4.10
C PHE A 256 -1.44 10.33 -3.42
N THR A 257 -1.17 11.64 -3.45
CA THR A 257 -2.10 12.65 -2.95
C THR A 257 -3.44 12.61 -3.68
N ALA A 258 -3.42 12.53 -5.01
CA ALA A 258 -4.65 12.47 -5.81
C ALA A 258 -5.52 11.24 -5.47
N VAL A 259 -4.89 10.05 -5.42
CA VAL A 259 -5.59 8.79 -5.12
C VAL A 259 -6.16 8.78 -3.70
N THR A 260 -5.39 9.25 -2.71
CA THR A 260 -5.86 9.29 -1.32
C THR A 260 -6.92 10.36 -1.10
N ALA A 261 -6.79 11.53 -1.74
CA ALA A 261 -7.78 12.61 -1.66
C ALA A 261 -9.13 12.17 -2.25
N GLU A 262 -9.14 11.49 -3.40
CA GLU A 262 -10.36 10.92 -3.98
C GLU A 262 -11.03 9.94 -3.01
N ALA A 263 -10.26 9.00 -2.45
CA ALA A 263 -10.79 8.01 -1.52
C ALA A 263 -11.27 8.64 -0.20
N VAL A 264 -10.60 9.68 0.31
CA VAL A 264 -10.96 10.41 1.53
C VAL A 264 -12.12 11.38 1.31
N SER A 265 -12.33 11.93 0.10
CA SER A 265 -13.44 12.84 -0.19
C SER A 265 -14.81 12.23 0.13
N HIS A 266 -14.94 10.91 0.01
CA HIS A 266 -16.13 10.17 0.39
C HIS A 266 -16.30 9.97 1.92
N LEU A 267 -15.31 10.41 2.69
CA LEU A 267 -15.29 10.36 4.15
C LEU A 267 -15.55 11.76 4.77
N ALA A 268 -16.33 12.61 4.08
CA ALA A 268 -16.53 14.03 4.43
C ALA A 268 -17.03 14.25 5.88
N TRP A 269 -17.70 13.25 6.47
CA TRP A 269 -18.12 13.26 7.88
C TRP A 269 -16.94 13.23 8.87
N LEU A 270 -15.74 12.80 8.44
CA LEU A 270 -14.53 12.81 9.28
C LEU A 270 -14.10 14.22 9.69
N ASN A 271 -14.48 15.21 8.92
CA ASN A 271 -14.10 16.61 9.17
C ASN A 271 -15.09 17.32 10.10
N SER A 272 -16.28 16.77 10.32
CA SER A 272 -17.28 17.36 11.22
C SER A 272 -16.96 17.12 12.71
N ASP A 273 -16.22 16.09 13.05
CA ASP A 273 -15.83 15.76 14.44
C ASP A 273 -14.59 16.53 14.95
N GLN A 274 -13.89 17.30 14.10
CA GLN A 274 -12.77 18.17 14.52
C GLN A 274 -13.20 19.60 14.91
N ALA A 275 -14.48 19.90 14.81
CA ALA A 275 -15.02 21.25 15.07
C ALA A 275 -15.81 21.37 16.39
N GLN A 276 -15.70 20.40 17.30
CA GLN A 276 -16.30 20.48 18.65
C GLN A 276 -15.25 20.39 19.75
#